data_70de678dd9ddd0a803fea4ca9fe52479
#
_entry.id   70de678dd9ddd0a803fea4ca9fe52479
#
_cell.length_a   1.000
_cell.length_b   1.000
_cell.length_c   1.000
_cell.angle_alpha   90.00
_cell.angle_beta   90.00
_cell.angle_gamma   90.00
#
_symmetry.space_group_name_H-M   'P 1'
#
loop_
_entity.id
_entity.type
_entity.pdbx_description
1 polymer ?
#
loop_
_entity_poly.entity_id
_entity_poly.type
_entity_poly.pdbx_seq_one_letter_code
_entity_poly.pdbx_strand_id
1 'polypeptide(L)'
;MPSRFEEVRDDVLSHPLHRACGLRLHKAADGESEVEIELNDFTLNPEGSLHGGMLYTFFDVACFFACLTLLEADKHPVSIETHTSVLRAAFKGDRVMIRARVDRLGRTLAAMCADALAVKPDGSEKLIATGSVTKSIISPAGA
;
A
#
# COMPACT_ATOMS: atom_id res chain seq x y z
N MET A 1 8.68 -17.13 18.38
CA MET A 1 8.78 -15.64 18.40
C MET A 1 8.49 -15.10 17.01
N PRO A 2 7.60 -14.14 16.88
CA PRO A 2 7.36 -13.52 15.59
C PRO A 2 8.60 -12.74 15.12
N SER A 3 8.79 -12.71 13.80
CA SER A 3 9.85 -11.89 13.20
C SER A 3 9.48 -10.41 13.30
N ARG A 4 10.46 -9.52 13.11
CA ARG A 4 10.18 -8.08 13.05
C ARG A 4 9.14 -7.77 11.97
N PHE A 5 9.26 -8.41 10.80
CA PHE A 5 8.28 -8.20 9.73
C PHE A 5 6.86 -8.56 10.19
N GLU A 6 6.71 -9.71 10.86
CA GLU A 6 5.39 -10.15 11.35
C GLU A 6 4.82 -9.19 12.39
N GLU A 7 5.65 -8.69 13.30
CA GLU A 7 5.21 -7.72 14.30
C GLU A 7 4.74 -6.42 13.63
N VAL A 8 5.53 -5.88 12.71
CA VAL A 8 5.19 -4.65 12.00
C VAL A 8 3.95 -4.86 11.13
N ARG A 9 3.88 -5.99 10.42
CA ARG A 9 2.71 -6.36 9.63
C ARG A 9 1.44 -6.35 10.49
N ASP A 10 1.49 -6.99 11.64
CA ASP A 10 0.33 -7.10 12.51
C ASP A 10 -0.09 -5.73 13.07
N ASP A 11 0.86 -4.88 13.39
CA ASP A 11 0.59 -3.50 13.82
C ASP A 11 -0.11 -2.69 12.71
N VAL A 12 0.36 -2.82 11.47
CA VAL A 12 -0.24 -2.13 10.32
C VAL A 12 -1.65 -2.65 10.05
N LEU A 13 -1.82 -3.98 10.02
CA LEU A 13 -3.13 -4.59 9.73
C LEU A 13 -4.15 -4.33 10.82
N SER A 14 -3.72 -4.13 12.07
CA SER A 14 -4.63 -3.87 13.19
C SER A 14 -4.94 -2.39 13.39
N HIS A 15 -4.32 -1.49 12.64
CA HIS A 15 -4.59 -0.06 12.74
C HIS A 15 -6.07 0.22 12.41
N PRO A 16 -6.78 1.03 13.24
CA PRO A 16 -8.23 1.23 13.05
C PRO A 16 -8.63 1.70 11.67
N LEU A 17 -7.90 2.63 11.05
CA LEU A 17 -8.19 3.08 9.68
C LEU A 17 -8.07 1.93 8.69
N HIS A 18 -7.00 1.16 8.78
CA HIS A 18 -6.74 0.06 7.86
C HIS A 18 -7.80 -1.03 7.99
N ARG A 19 -8.22 -1.34 9.21
CA ARG A 19 -9.29 -2.30 9.46
C ARG A 19 -10.63 -1.82 8.90
N ALA A 20 -10.94 -0.53 9.09
CA ALA A 20 -12.17 0.05 8.56
C ALA A 20 -12.23 -0.04 7.04
N CYS A 21 -11.08 0.04 6.37
CA CYS A 21 -10.99 -0.08 4.92
C CYS A 21 -10.83 -1.52 4.44
N GLY A 22 -10.85 -2.48 5.35
CA GLY A 22 -10.75 -3.91 4.99
C GLY A 22 -9.42 -4.32 4.41
N LEU A 23 -8.32 -3.67 4.84
CA LEU A 23 -6.98 -3.96 4.33
C LEU A 23 -6.60 -5.42 4.56
N ARG A 24 -6.16 -6.07 3.49
CA ARG A 24 -5.58 -7.43 3.52
C ARG A 24 -4.25 -7.44 2.79
N LEU A 25 -3.28 -8.14 3.34
CA LEU A 25 -1.96 -8.33 2.72
C LEU A 25 -1.92 -9.70 2.08
N HIS A 26 -1.80 -9.74 0.75
CA HIS A 26 -1.73 -10.99 -0.02
C HIS A 26 -0.31 -11.45 -0.27
N LYS A 27 0.62 -10.51 -0.45
CA LYS A 27 2.01 -10.82 -0.75
C LYS A 27 2.91 -9.71 -0.24
N ALA A 28 4.06 -10.09 0.32
CA ALA A 28 5.15 -9.17 0.63
C ALA A 28 6.46 -9.95 0.60
N ALA A 29 7.25 -9.79 -0.44
CA ALA A 29 8.53 -10.47 -0.62
C ALA A 29 9.36 -9.78 -1.69
N ASP A 30 10.66 -9.80 -1.53
CA ASP A 30 11.62 -9.41 -2.57
C ASP A 30 11.39 -8.02 -3.16
N GLY A 31 11.01 -7.06 -2.34
CA GLY A 31 10.77 -5.69 -2.79
C GLY A 31 9.43 -5.49 -3.47
N GLU A 32 8.51 -6.43 -3.32
CA GLU A 32 7.16 -6.34 -3.87
C GLU A 32 6.11 -6.58 -2.81
N SER A 33 4.92 -5.99 -3.00
CA SER A 33 3.76 -6.30 -2.18
C SER A 33 2.48 -6.28 -3.00
N GLU A 34 1.47 -6.95 -2.47
CA GLU A 34 0.12 -6.90 -3.00
C GLU A 34 -0.85 -6.81 -1.84
N VAL A 35 -1.65 -5.76 -1.82
CA VAL A 35 -2.68 -5.55 -0.80
C VAL A 35 -4.04 -5.38 -1.45
N GLU A 36 -5.08 -5.62 -0.69
CA GLU A 36 -6.46 -5.43 -1.11
C GLU A 36 -7.18 -4.54 -0.10
N ILE A 37 -8.05 -3.66 -0.59
CA ILE A 37 -8.96 -2.88 0.25
C ILE A 37 -10.40 -3.10 -0.21
N GLU A 38 -11.35 -2.91 0.70
CA GLU A 38 -12.77 -3.05 0.41
C GLU A 38 -13.37 -1.74 -0.10
N LEU A 39 -14.40 -1.86 -0.95
CA LEU A 39 -15.26 -0.73 -1.32
C LEU A 39 -16.46 -0.74 -0.37
N ASN A 40 -16.43 0.13 0.62
CA ASN A 40 -17.41 0.21 1.71
C ASN A 40 -17.68 1.68 2.06
N ASP A 41 -18.45 1.93 3.11
CA ASP A 41 -18.84 3.28 3.51
C ASP A 41 -17.64 4.18 3.85
N PHE A 42 -16.51 3.60 4.29
CA PHE A 42 -15.30 4.36 4.62
C PHE A 42 -14.47 4.71 3.38
N THR A 43 -14.53 3.88 2.35
CA THR A 43 -13.66 4.03 1.18
C THR A 43 -14.34 4.69 0.00
N LEU A 44 -15.67 4.74 -0.01
CA LEU A 44 -16.43 5.35 -1.11
C LEU A 44 -16.58 6.86 -0.91
N ASN A 45 -16.49 7.59 -2.02
CA ASN A 45 -16.82 9.02 -2.06
C ASN A 45 -18.35 9.22 -2.16
N PRO A 46 -18.83 10.48 -2.10
CA PRO A 46 -20.28 10.73 -2.21
C PRO A 46 -20.93 10.23 -3.51
N GLU A 47 -20.16 10.10 -4.58
CA GLU A 47 -20.65 9.59 -5.86
C GLU A 47 -20.71 8.07 -5.94
N GLY A 48 -20.28 7.38 -4.90
CA GLY A 48 -20.31 5.91 -4.86
C GLY A 48 -19.14 5.22 -5.52
N SER A 49 -18.05 5.94 -5.80
CA SER A 49 -16.81 5.35 -6.29
C SER A 49 -15.69 5.45 -5.25
N LEU A 50 -14.61 4.74 -5.48
CA LEU A 50 -13.46 4.74 -4.57
C LEU A 50 -12.93 6.16 -4.39
N HIS A 51 -12.82 6.61 -3.14
CA HIS A 51 -12.30 7.91 -2.79
C HIS A 51 -10.80 7.98 -3.10
N GLY A 52 -10.38 9.02 -3.84
CA GLY A 52 -8.97 9.18 -4.23
C GLY A 52 -8.00 9.23 -3.05
N GLY A 53 -8.43 9.78 -1.91
CA GLY A 53 -7.63 9.80 -0.69
C GLY A 53 -7.29 8.40 -0.16
N MET A 54 -8.15 7.42 -0.44
CA MET A 54 -7.87 6.03 -0.06
C MET A 54 -6.75 5.43 -0.92
N LEU A 55 -6.70 5.79 -2.20
CA LEU A 55 -5.59 5.37 -3.07
C LEU A 55 -4.27 5.95 -2.58
N TYR A 56 -4.25 7.23 -2.21
CA TYR A 56 -3.07 7.84 -1.62
C TYR A 56 -2.61 7.05 -0.39
N THR A 57 -3.53 6.80 0.54
CA THR A 57 -3.23 6.08 1.79
C THR A 57 -2.66 4.70 1.52
N PHE A 58 -3.30 3.93 0.64
CA PHE A 58 -2.93 2.53 0.46
C PHE A 58 -1.82 2.31 -0.56
N PHE A 59 -1.53 3.27 -1.43
CA PHE A 59 -0.26 3.27 -2.16
C PHE A 59 0.91 3.39 -1.19
N ASP A 60 0.78 4.28 -0.21
CA ASP A 60 1.80 4.44 0.82
C ASP A 60 1.98 3.16 1.62
N VAL A 61 0.89 2.53 2.05
CA VAL A 61 0.93 1.28 2.82
C VAL A 61 1.51 0.13 2.01
N ALA A 62 1.10 -0.02 0.76
CA ALA A 62 1.62 -1.09 -0.11
C ALA A 62 3.12 -0.92 -0.36
N CYS A 63 3.56 0.30 -0.63
CA CYS A 63 4.98 0.62 -0.80
C CYS A 63 5.76 0.41 0.51
N PHE A 64 5.15 0.71 1.65
CA PHE A 64 5.75 0.43 2.95
C PHE A 64 6.07 -1.06 3.10
N PHE A 65 5.10 -1.94 2.81
CA PHE A 65 5.33 -3.38 2.87
C PHE A 65 6.39 -3.84 1.87
N ALA A 66 6.35 -3.34 0.65
CA ALA A 66 7.35 -3.68 -0.36
C ALA A 66 8.77 -3.33 0.10
N CYS A 67 8.93 -2.12 0.63
CA CYS A 67 10.21 -1.62 1.13
C CYS A 67 10.68 -2.43 2.35
N LEU A 68 9.76 -2.73 3.26
CA LEU A 68 10.08 -3.45 4.50
C LEU A 68 10.70 -4.82 4.24
N THR A 69 10.33 -5.48 3.13
CA THR A 69 10.90 -6.80 2.77
C THR A 69 12.39 -6.76 2.48
N LEU A 70 12.92 -5.58 2.15
CA LEU A 70 14.33 -5.40 1.79
C LEU A 70 15.16 -4.79 2.91
N LEU A 71 14.54 -4.35 4.00
CA LEU A 71 15.23 -3.63 5.05
C LEU A 71 15.77 -4.55 6.14
N GLU A 72 16.93 -4.19 6.68
CA GLU A 72 17.47 -4.80 7.87
C GLU A 72 16.60 -4.46 9.09
N ALA A 73 16.71 -5.27 10.14
CA ALA A 73 15.83 -5.19 11.30
C ALA A 73 15.87 -3.84 12.04
N ASP A 74 16.99 -3.12 11.95
CA ASP A 74 17.17 -1.82 12.61
C ASP A 74 16.76 -0.64 11.74
N LYS A 75 16.25 -0.89 10.53
CA LYS A 75 15.85 0.17 9.58
C LYS A 75 14.34 0.25 9.48
N HIS A 76 13.87 1.47 9.24
CA HIS A 76 12.44 1.74 9.10
C HIS A 76 12.18 2.77 7.99
N PRO A 77 11.19 2.53 7.11
CA PRO A 77 10.87 3.48 6.05
C PRO A 77 9.88 4.52 6.53
N VAL A 78 10.15 5.80 6.27
CA VAL A 78 9.26 6.92 6.61
C VAL A 78 8.96 7.70 5.34
N SER A 79 7.70 7.97 5.07
CA SER A 79 7.28 8.60 3.82
C SER A 79 7.76 10.04 3.71
N ILE A 80 8.32 10.41 2.56
CA ILE A 80 8.66 11.77 2.19
C ILE A 80 7.57 12.34 1.30
N GLU A 81 7.17 11.59 0.28
CA GLU A 81 6.09 12.00 -0.62
C GLU A 81 5.37 10.80 -1.19
N THR A 82 4.11 11.01 -1.52
CA THR A 82 3.28 10.04 -2.22
C THR A 82 2.55 10.78 -3.34
N HIS A 83 2.72 10.32 -4.56
CA HIS A 83 2.04 10.86 -5.74
C HIS A 83 1.04 9.83 -6.24
N THR A 84 -0.17 10.30 -6.57
CA THR A 84 -1.25 9.42 -7.05
C THR A 84 -1.92 10.05 -8.26
N SER A 85 -2.07 9.25 -9.32
CA SER A 85 -2.87 9.63 -10.50
C SER A 85 -4.07 8.70 -10.56
N VAL A 86 -5.27 9.27 -10.41
CA VAL A 86 -6.52 8.50 -10.48
C VAL A 86 -7.02 8.56 -11.93
N LEU A 87 -7.04 7.41 -12.58
CA LEU A 87 -7.30 7.29 -14.01
C LEU A 87 -8.72 6.83 -14.32
N ARG A 88 -9.34 6.09 -13.39
CA ARG A 88 -10.63 5.45 -13.59
C ARG A 88 -11.32 5.22 -12.25
N ALA A 89 -12.64 5.26 -12.23
CA ALA A 89 -13.41 4.98 -11.03
C ALA A 89 -13.53 3.47 -10.78
N ALA A 90 -13.57 3.08 -9.51
CA ALA A 90 -13.94 1.74 -9.09
C ALA A 90 -15.22 1.85 -8.26
N PHE A 91 -16.13 0.90 -8.43
CA PHE A 91 -17.45 0.93 -7.83
C PHE A 91 -17.70 -0.31 -6.97
N LYS A 92 -18.64 -0.18 -6.04
CA LYS A 92 -19.02 -1.30 -5.18
C LYS A 92 -19.31 -2.54 -6.03
N GLY A 93 -18.76 -3.68 -5.61
CA GLY A 93 -18.78 -4.93 -6.37
C GLY A 93 -17.44 -5.26 -7.01
N ASP A 94 -16.60 -4.27 -7.26
CA ASP A 94 -15.21 -4.49 -7.67
C ASP A 94 -14.37 -4.82 -6.44
N ARG A 95 -13.26 -5.55 -6.66
CA ARG A 95 -12.18 -5.68 -5.67
C ARG A 95 -11.07 -4.72 -6.07
N VAL A 96 -10.47 -4.05 -5.09
CA VAL A 96 -9.36 -3.13 -5.36
C VAL A 96 -8.07 -3.76 -4.87
N MET A 97 -7.20 -4.10 -5.83
CA MET A 97 -5.88 -4.66 -5.58
C MET A 97 -4.83 -3.58 -5.84
N ILE A 98 -3.86 -3.48 -4.95
CA ILE A 98 -2.74 -2.55 -5.10
C ILE A 98 -1.46 -3.35 -5.10
N ARG A 99 -0.68 -3.23 -6.16
CA ARG A 99 0.62 -3.89 -6.33
C ARG A 99 1.71 -2.86 -6.29
N ALA A 100 2.68 -3.06 -5.41
CA ALA A 100 3.79 -2.14 -5.22
C ALA A 100 5.12 -2.84 -5.45
N ARG A 101 6.10 -2.08 -5.88
CA ARG A 101 7.47 -2.55 -6.06
C ARG A 101 8.47 -1.48 -5.67
N VAL A 102 9.61 -1.92 -5.16
CA VAL A 102 10.75 -1.05 -4.96
C VAL A 102 11.53 -0.95 -6.26
N ASP A 103 11.66 0.26 -6.81
CA ASP A 103 12.45 0.52 -8.01
C ASP A 103 13.92 0.69 -7.66
N ARG A 104 14.20 1.37 -6.54
CA ARG A 104 15.56 1.57 -6.06
C ARG A 104 15.57 1.73 -4.55
N LEU A 105 16.41 0.93 -3.90
CA LEU A 105 16.71 1.10 -2.47
C LEU A 105 18.15 1.62 -2.35
N GLY A 106 18.28 2.87 -1.91
CA GLY A 106 19.57 3.45 -1.54
C GLY A 106 19.81 3.33 -0.05
N ARG A 107 20.92 3.91 0.41
CA ARG A 107 21.28 3.86 1.83
C ARG A 107 20.32 4.68 2.70
N THR A 108 19.82 5.80 2.18
CA THR A 108 18.96 6.73 2.94
C THR A 108 17.62 6.99 2.29
N LEU A 109 17.43 6.62 1.03
CA LEU A 109 16.19 6.85 0.29
C LEU A 109 15.77 5.61 -0.48
N ALA A 110 14.48 5.40 -0.58
CA ALA A 110 13.88 4.36 -1.42
C ALA A 110 12.86 5.00 -2.35
N ALA A 111 12.91 4.60 -3.62
CA ALA A 111 11.95 5.02 -4.64
C ALA A 111 11.11 3.81 -5.05
N MET A 112 9.78 3.98 -5.06
CA MET A 112 8.83 2.90 -5.27
C MET A 112 7.68 3.34 -6.16
N CYS A 113 7.06 2.38 -6.82
CA CYS A 113 5.86 2.59 -7.63
C CYS A 113 4.77 1.62 -7.21
N ALA A 114 3.54 2.01 -7.47
CA ALA A 114 2.39 1.16 -7.23
C ALA A 114 1.33 1.35 -8.31
N ASP A 115 0.59 0.29 -8.59
CA ASP A 115 -0.57 0.30 -9.46
C ASP A 115 -1.78 -0.19 -8.68
N ALA A 116 -2.94 0.45 -8.91
CA ALA A 116 -4.20 -0.01 -8.38
C ALA A 116 -5.06 -0.58 -9.49
N LEU A 117 -5.68 -1.72 -9.24
CA LEU A 117 -6.47 -2.46 -10.19
C LEU A 117 -7.87 -2.71 -9.62
N ALA A 118 -8.90 -2.47 -10.41
CA ALA A 118 -10.23 -2.95 -10.11
C ALA A 118 -10.38 -4.34 -10.71
N VAL A 119 -10.61 -5.33 -9.85
CA VAL A 119 -10.84 -6.72 -10.28
C VAL A 119 -12.35 -6.92 -10.33
N LYS A 120 -12.86 -7.15 -11.54
CA LYS A 120 -14.29 -7.34 -11.79
C LYS A 120 -14.74 -8.74 -11.35
N PRO A 121 -16.06 -8.96 -11.16
CA PRO A 121 -16.56 -10.28 -10.79
C PRO A 121 -16.18 -11.40 -11.76
N ASP A 122 -15.96 -11.08 -13.04
CA ASP A 122 -15.51 -12.05 -14.05
C ASP A 122 -14.02 -12.34 -14.01
N GLY A 123 -13.26 -11.69 -13.09
CA GLY A 123 -11.83 -11.85 -12.95
C GLY A 123 -11.01 -10.91 -13.82
N SER A 124 -11.62 -10.12 -14.70
CA SER A 124 -10.89 -9.13 -15.49
C SER A 124 -10.37 -8.01 -14.61
N GLU A 125 -9.19 -7.48 -14.97
CA GLU A 125 -8.53 -6.41 -14.23
C GLU A 125 -8.51 -5.13 -15.07
N LYS A 126 -8.75 -3.99 -14.40
CA LYS A 126 -8.65 -2.67 -15.03
C LYS A 126 -7.77 -1.78 -14.19
N LEU A 127 -6.78 -1.16 -14.80
CA LEU A 127 -5.93 -0.18 -14.14
C LEU A 127 -6.78 1.05 -13.79
N ILE A 128 -6.84 1.37 -12.49
CA ILE A 128 -7.62 2.52 -12.01
C ILE A 128 -6.76 3.67 -11.52
N ALA A 129 -5.53 3.40 -11.11
CA ALA A 129 -4.62 4.44 -10.62
C ALA A 129 -3.18 3.97 -10.69
N THR A 130 -2.27 4.93 -10.81
CA THR A 130 -0.83 4.72 -10.67
C THR A 130 -0.30 5.65 -9.60
N GLY A 131 0.81 5.26 -8.96
CA GLY A 131 1.42 6.08 -7.94
C GLY A 131 2.91 5.85 -7.80
N SER A 132 3.56 6.79 -7.15
CA SER A 132 4.96 6.69 -6.76
C SER A 132 5.12 7.17 -5.34
N VAL A 133 6.03 6.54 -4.60
CA VAL A 133 6.29 6.86 -3.20
C VAL A 133 7.79 6.92 -3.00
N THR A 134 8.23 7.96 -2.30
CA THR A 134 9.61 8.09 -1.85
C THR A 134 9.63 8.01 -0.34
N LYS A 135 10.51 7.20 0.20
CA LYS A 135 10.66 7.04 1.65
C LYS A 135 12.10 7.30 2.08
N SER A 136 12.23 7.87 3.26
CA SER A 136 13.50 7.98 3.97
C SER A 136 13.71 6.72 4.79
N ILE A 137 14.92 6.17 4.75
CA ILE A 137 15.29 5.00 5.55
C ILE A 137 16.00 5.48 6.79
N ILE A 138 15.40 5.24 7.95
CA ILE A 138 15.91 5.72 9.23
C ILE A 138 16.24 4.54 10.16
N SER A 139 16.97 4.86 11.22
CA SER A 139 17.30 3.93 12.30
C SER A 139 16.67 4.45 13.59
N PRO A 140 15.39 4.14 13.88
CA PRO A 140 14.69 4.72 15.03
C PRO A 140 15.39 4.49 16.37
N ALA A 141 16.02 3.33 16.53
CA ALA A 141 16.69 2.98 17.77
C ALA A 141 17.92 3.84 18.05
N GLY A 142 18.46 4.53 17.04
CA GLY A 142 19.59 5.44 17.18
C GLY A 142 19.19 6.91 17.17
N ALA A 143 17.89 7.17 17.05
CA ALA A 143 17.37 8.54 16.96
C ALA A 143 17.19 9.14 18.36
#